data_6959404e796e4585a601fdf00d90f2c8
#
_entry.id   6959404e796e4585a601fdf00d90f2c8
#
_cell.length_a   1.000
_cell.length_b   1.000
_cell.length_c   1.000
_cell.angle_alpha   90.00
_cell.angle_beta   90.00
_cell.angle_gamma   90.00
#
_symmetry.space_group_name_H-M   'P 1'
#
loop_
_entity.id
_entity.type
_entity.pdbx_description
1 polymer ?
#
loop_
_entity_poly.entity_id
_entity_poly.type
_entity_poly.pdbx_seq_one_letter_code
_entity_poly.pdbx_strand_id
1 'polypeptide(L)'
;MKSTLALRPVFHRLEPRIRAHVLLCWLALLLLSLALRPLLPVDETRYLAVAWEMWWRGDFLLPWLNGEPYSHKPPLLFWLIHALWALFGVSELAARLLPVVFSLLSLWGAARLAQRLWPQQAAGIGVLVPWLLLGGVFWNNFFSLLQFDLLLVLAALLAWHGLLTARHKPLGGWPLVALGIGFGILAKGPVILVPVLPALLLAPWWAGSAPAPGWPRWYLGGLLALVGGAAMAL
;
A
#
# COMPACT_ATOMS: atom_id res chain seq x y z
N MET A 1 34.89 4.86 10.92
CA MET A 1 33.96 5.96 10.54
C MET A 1 34.36 6.75 9.26
N LYS A 2 35.58 6.59 8.70
CA LYS A 2 36.04 7.30 7.45
C LYS A 2 35.66 6.58 6.14
N SER A 3 35.32 5.30 6.13
CA SER A 3 35.01 4.52 4.92
C SER A 3 33.62 4.79 4.30
N THR A 4 32.66 5.24 5.10
CA THR A 4 31.30 5.56 4.63
C THR A 4 31.18 6.84 3.81
N LEU A 5 32.14 7.77 3.97
CA LEU A 5 32.18 9.03 3.22
C LEU A 5 32.63 8.87 1.76
N ALA A 6 33.49 7.90 1.48
CA ALA A 6 34.03 7.65 0.14
C ALA A 6 33.03 7.00 -0.84
N LEU A 7 32.02 6.30 -0.32
CA LEU A 7 31.02 5.61 -1.14
C LEU A 7 29.84 6.49 -1.58
N ARG A 8 29.60 7.63 -0.91
CA ARG A 8 28.50 8.56 -1.23
C ARG A 8 28.47 9.04 -2.68
N PRO A 9 29.59 9.53 -3.27
CA PRO A 9 29.57 10.04 -4.64
C PRO A 9 29.35 8.93 -5.69
N VAL A 10 29.82 7.72 -5.40
CA VAL A 10 29.63 6.56 -6.31
C VAL A 10 28.14 6.13 -6.33
N PHE A 11 27.51 6.03 -5.16
CA PHE A 11 26.09 5.70 -5.06
C PHE A 11 25.20 6.75 -5.75
N HIS A 12 25.50 8.05 -5.61
CA HIS A 12 24.72 9.11 -6.26
C HIS A 12 24.74 9.03 -7.79
N ARG A 13 25.89 8.61 -8.38
CA ARG A 13 26.01 8.45 -9.84
C ARG A 13 25.33 7.17 -10.35
N LEU A 14 25.31 6.12 -9.54
CA LEU A 14 24.71 4.83 -9.90
C LEU A 14 23.21 4.77 -9.61
N GLU A 15 22.70 5.60 -8.70
CA GLU A 15 21.30 5.59 -8.25
C GLU A 15 20.28 5.63 -9.41
N PRO A 16 20.38 6.53 -10.43
CA PRO A 16 19.42 6.57 -11.53
C PRO A 16 19.43 5.28 -12.35
N ARG A 17 20.63 4.72 -12.61
CA ARG A 17 20.77 3.47 -13.36
C ARG A 17 20.18 2.29 -12.61
N ILE A 18 20.45 2.19 -11.32
CA ILE A 18 19.92 1.10 -10.49
C ILE A 18 18.40 1.21 -10.37
N ARG A 19 17.83 2.41 -10.23
CA ARG A 19 16.38 2.63 -10.27
C ARG A 19 15.77 2.19 -11.59
N ALA A 20 16.42 2.52 -12.72
CA ALA A 20 15.97 2.06 -14.03
C ALA A 20 15.96 0.53 -14.13
N HIS A 21 16.99 -0.16 -13.60
CA HIS A 21 17.01 -1.63 -13.57
C HIS A 21 15.90 -2.21 -12.69
N VAL A 22 15.61 -1.62 -11.51
CA VAL A 22 14.46 -2.03 -10.69
C VAL A 22 13.16 -1.95 -11.49
N LEU A 23 12.92 -0.83 -12.17
CA LEU A 23 11.72 -0.65 -12.99
C LEU A 23 11.67 -1.63 -14.18
N LEU A 24 12.81 -1.87 -14.85
CA LEU A 24 12.87 -2.84 -15.94
C LEU A 24 12.62 -4.26 -15.47
N CYS A 25 13.21 -4.68 -14.35
CA CYS A 25 12.95 -6.00 -13.76
C CYS A 25 11.48 -6.14 -13.33
N TRP A 26 10.93 -5.12 -12.67
CA TRP A 26 9.53 -5.11 -12.30
C TRP A 26 8.63 -5.21 -13.54
N LEU A 27 8.89 -4.42 -14.59
CA LEU A 27 8.13 -4.44 -15.83
C LEU A 27 8.23 -5.80 -16.53
N ALA A 28 9.42 -6.40 -16.59
CA ALA A 28 9.62 -7.72 -17.17
C ALA A 28 8.83 -8.81 -16.43
N LEU A 29 8.89 -8.82 -15.09
CA LEU A 29 8.13 -9.74 -14.25
C LEU A 29 6.61 -9.54 -14.45
N LEU A 30 6.17 -8.29 -14.57
CA LEU A 30 4.78 -7.97 -14.82
C LEU A 30 4.30 -8.49 -16.18
N LEU A 31 5.04 -8.18 -17.26
CA LEU A 31 4.68 -8.62 -18.60
C LEU A 31 4.64 -10.15 -18.68
N LEU A 32 5.61 -10.83 -18.07
CA LEU A 32 5.61 -12.28 -17.94
C LEU A 32 4.37 -12.78 -17.19
N SER A 33 4.03 -12.15 -16.07
CA SER A 33 2.84 -12.53 -15.30
C SER A 33 1.55 -12.33 -16.08
N LEU A 34 1.39 -11.20 -16.76
CA LEU A 34 0.19 -10.94 -17.56
C LEU A 34 0.07 -11.87 -18.77
N ALA A 35 1.20 -12.23 -19.41
CA ALA A 35 1.22 -13.06 -20.61
C ALA A 35 1.08 -14.57 -20.31
N LEU A 36 1.68 -15.04 -19.22
CA LEU A 36 1.82 -16.48 -18.95
C LEU A 36 0.87 -17.00 -17.86
N ARG A 37 0.40 -16.12 -16.98
CA ARG A 37 -0.39 -16.53 -15.84
C ARG A 37 -1.88 -16.32 -16.10
N PRO A 38 -2.70 -17.39 -16.06
CA PRO A 38 -4.15 -17.26 -16.03
C PRO A 38 -4.60 -16.66 -14.67
N LEU A 39 -5.87 -16.28 -14.58
CA LEU A 39 -6.48 -15.96 -13.29
C LEU A 39 -6.39 -17.16 -12.35
N LEU A 40 -5.94 -16.92 -11.14
CA LEU A 40 -5.86 -17.98 -10.13
C LEU A 40 -7.24 -18.29 -9.55
N PRO A 41 -7.71 -19.54 -9.65
CA PRO A 41 -8.80 -19.98 -8.83
C PRO A 41 -8.30 -20.09 -7.37
N VAL A 42 -9.03 -19.80 -6.39
CA VAL A 42 -10.44 -19.41 -6.24
C VAL A 42 -10.58 -17.89 -6.10
N ASP A 43 -9.51 -17.19 -5.72
CA ASP A 43 -9.60 -15.79 -5.28
C ASP A 43 -9.82 -14.81 -6.43
N GLU A 44 -8.94 -14.77 -7.44
CA GLU A 44 -9.04 -13.78 -8.52
C GLU A 44 -10.33 -13.95 -9.33
N THR A 45 -10.68 -15.20 -9.65
CA THR A 45 -11.92 -15.52 -10.38
C THR A 45 -13.16 -15.11 -9.60
N ARG A 46 -13.16 -15.37 -8.28
CA ARG A 46 -14.26 -15.00 -7.40
C ARG A 46 -14.39 -13.47 -7.29
N TYR A 47 -13.27 -12.72 -7.11
CA TYR A 47 -13.34 -11.26 -6.98
C TYR A 47 -13.82 -10.61 -8.29
N LEU A 48 -13.44 -11.13 -9.44
CA LEU A 48 -13.98 -10.66 -10.71
C LEU A 48 -15.46 -11.01 -10.87
N ALA A 49 -15.90 -12.18 -10.44
CA ALA A 49 -17.32 -12.57 -10.46
C ALA A 49 -18.15 -11.64 -9.57
N VAL A 50 -17.66 -11.33 -8.36
CA VAL A 50 -18.33 -10.36 -7.47
C VAL A 50 -18.39 -8.98 -8.12
N ALA A 51 -17.27 -8.46 -8.65
CA ALA A 51 -17.28 -7.18 -9.33
C ALA A 51 -18.22 -7.15 -10.53
N TRP A 52 -18.26 -8.23 -11.32
CA TRP A 52 -19.18 -8.37 -12.44
C TRP A 52 -20.63 -8.36 -12.00
N GLU A 53 -21.00 -9.10 -10.97
CA GLU A 53 -22.38 -9.16 -10.50
C GLU A 53 -22.85 -7.82 -9.93
N MET A 54 -21.98 -7.10 -9.17
CA MET A 54 -22.25 -5.73 -8.71
C MET A 54 -22.48 -4.77 -9.90
N TRP A 55 -21.61 -4.87 -10.93
CA TRP A 55 -21.71 -4.05 -12.15
C TRP A 55 -23.02 -4.30 -12.91
N TRP A 56 -23.35 -5.57 -13.11
CA TRP A 56 -24.55 -5.96 -13.83
C TRP A 56 -25.84 -5.58 -13.09
N ARG A 57 -25.85 -5.68 -11.76
CA ARG A 57 -26.99 -5.28 -10.94
C ARG A 57 -27.13 -3.76 -10.79
N GLY A 58 -26.05 -3.00 -11.02
CA GLY A 58 -25.97 -1.57 -10.68
C GLY A 58 -25.95 -1.30 -9.17
N ASP A 59 -25.65 -2.31 -8.34
CA ASP A 59 -25.53 -2.21 -6.90
C ASP A 59 -24.04 -2.16 -6.52
N PHE A 60 -23.54 -0.96 -6.24
CA PHE A 60 -22.14 -0.73 -5.93
C PHE A 60 -21.84 -0.69 -4.42
N LEU A 61 -22.84 -0.80 -3.57
CA LEU A 61 -22.67 -0.76 -2.13
C LEU A 61 -22.58 -2.15 -1.52
N LEU A 62 -23.40 -3.08 -1.98
CA LEU A 62 -23.43 -4.44 -1.48
C LEU A 62 -22.77 -5.40 -2.50
N PRO A 63 -21.65 -6.05 -2.13
CA PRO A 63 -21.09 -7.10 -2.98
C PRO A 63 -22.03 -8.30 -3.09
N TRP A 64 -22.09 -8.88 -4.30
CA TRP A 64 -22.95 -10.03 -4.63
C TRP A 64 -22.10 -11.14 -5.26
N LEU A 65 -22.45 -12.40 -4.97
CA LEU A 65 -21.84 -13.57 -5.60
C LEU A 65 -22.90 -14.68 -5.76
N ASN A 66 -23.13 -15.12 -6.97
CA ASN A 66 -24.12 -16.17 -7.32
C ASN A 66 -25.54 -15.86 -6.82
N GLY A 67 -25.94 -14.60 -6.87
CA GLY A 67 -27.26 -14.16 -6.42
C GLY A 67 -27.40 -13.91 -4.92
N GLU A 68 -26.36 -14.14 -4.14
CA GLU A 68 -26.36 -13.97 -2.69
C GLU A 68 -25.43 -12.80 -2.26
N PRO A 69 -25.76 -12.07 -1.16
CA PRO A 69 -24.87 -11.05 -0.61
C PRO A 69 -23.53 -11.63 -0.18
N TYR A 70 -22.44 -11.01 -0.66
CA TYR A 70 -21.08 -11.42 -0.39
C TYR A 70 -20.43 -10.54 0.68
N SER A 71 -20.51 -10.94 1.94
CA SER A 71 -20.01 -10.16 3.10
C SER A 71 -18.55 -10.43 3.48
N HIS A 72 -17.84 -11.30 2.75
CA HIS A 72 -16.49 -11.74 3.14
C HIS A 72 -15.41 -10.70 2.91
N LYS A 73 -15.64 -9.71 2.05
CA LYS A 73 -14.66 -8.67 1.73
C LYS A 73 -15.33 -7.30 1.63
N PRO A 74 -14.65 -6.25 2.15
CA PRO A 74 -15.10 -4.87 1.96
C PRO A 74 -15.03 -4.42 0.49
N PRO A 75 -15.74 -3.35 0.10
CA PRO A 75 -16.01 -3.04 -1.30
C PRO A 75 -14.89 -2.33 -2.07
N LEU A 76 -13.82 -1.85 -1.43
CA LEU A 76 -12.85 -0.94 -2.06
C LEU A 76 -12.22 -1.51 -3.34
N LEU A 77 -11.81 -2.79 -3.34
CA LEU A 77 -11.23 -3.40 -4.54
C LEU A 77 -12.24 -3.44 -5.68
N PHE A 78 -13.49 -3.78 -5.40
CA PHE A 78 -14.57 -3.85 -6.40
C PHE A 78 -14.85 -2.45 -6.97
N TRP A 79 -14.89 -1.41 -6.15
CA TRP A 79 -15.03 -0.02 -6.61
C TRP A 79 -13.89 0.41 -7.54
N LEU A 80 -12.66 0.01 -7.25
CA LEU A 80 -11.51 0.31 -8.11
C LEU A 80 -11.58 -0.45 -9.44
N ILE A 81 -12.05 -1.70 -9.43
CA ILE A 81 -12.34 -2.46 -10.66
C ILE A 81 -13.41 -1.74 -11.49
N HIS A 82 -14.51 -1.31 -10.85
CA HIS A 82 -15.59 -0.59 -11.52
C HIS A 82 -15.11 0.73 -12.12
N ALA A 83 -14.25 1.47 -11.42
CA ALA A 83 -13.65 2.69 -11.95
C ALA A 83 -12.86 2.44 -13.24
N LEU A 84 -12.07 1.36 -13.29
CA LEU A 84 -11.35 0.97 -14.52
C LEU A 84 -12.31 0.49 -15.62
N TRP A 85 -13.32 -0.27 -15.26
CA TRP A 85 -14.33 -0.73 -16.22
C TRP A 85 -15.15 0.41 -16.82
N ALA A 86 -15.43 1.44 -16.04
CA ALA A 86 -16.08 2.64 -16.54
C ALA A 86 -15.23 3.42 -17.57
N LEU A 87 -13.90 3.37 -17.42
CA LEU A 87 -12.95 4.07 -18.30
C LEU A 87 -12.58 3.26 -19.56
N PHE A 88 -12.34 1.95 -19.39
CA PHE A 88 -11.75 1.10 -20.42
C PHE A 88 -12.69 -0.01 -20.93
N GLY A 89 -13.91 -0.05 -20.43
CA GLY A 89 -14.84 -1.15 -20.67
C GLY A 89 -14.59 -2.35 -19.76
N VAL A 90 -15.60 -3.22 -19.65
CA VAL A 90 -15.54 -4.40 -18.80
C VAL A 90 -14.58 -5.41 -19.39
N SER A 91 -13.48 -5.66 -18.72
CA SER A 91 -12.49 -6.65 -19.15
C SER A 91 -11.65 -7.14 -17.96
N GLU A 92 -11.19 -8.40 -18.08
CA GLU A 92 -10.23 -8.99 -17.15
C GLU A 92 -8.93 -8.21 -17.12
N LEU A 93 -8.42 -7.82 -18.30
CA LEU A 93 -7.16 -7.09 -18.41
C LEU A 93 -7.23 -5.75 -17.67
N ALA A 94 -8.31 -4.99 -17.79
CA ALA A 94 -8.49 -3.74 -17.08
C ALA A 94 -8.40 -3.95 -15.56
N ALA A 95 -9.06 -4.96 -15.01
CA ALA A 95 -8.98 -5.29 -13.60
C ALA A 95 -7.56 -5.70 -13.17
N ARG A 96 -6.85 -6.47 -13.99
CA ARG A 96 -5.46 -6.91 -13.74
C ARG A 96 -4.43 -5.78 -13.78
N LEU A 97 -4.78 -4.59 -14.24
CA LEU A 97 -3.92 -3.41 -14.12
C LEU A 97 -3.85 -2.86 -12.68
N LEU A 98 -4.85 -3.13 -11.84
CA LEU A 98 -4.84 -2.63 -10.45
C LEU A 98 -3.65 -3.14 -9.63
N PRO A 99 -3.39 -4.45 -9.52
CA PRO A 99 -2.21 -4.93 -8.78
C PRO A 99 -0.89 -4.39 -9.35
N VAL A 100 -0.82 -4.11 -10.66
CA VAL A 100 0.32 -3.45 -11.29
C VAL A 100 0.58 -2.10 -10.67
N VAL A 101 -0.44 -1.25 -10.63
CA VAL A 101 -0.36 0.09 -10.04
C VAL A 101 -0.05 0.00 -8.55
N PHE A 102 -0.73 -0.90 -7.81
CA PHE A 102 -0.52 -1.07 -6.38
C PHE A 102 0.89 -1.56 -6.05
N SER A 103 1.44 -2.49 -6.84
CA SER A 103 2.81 -2.98 -6.62
C SER A 103 3.84 -1.87 -6.85
N LEU A 104 3.71 -1.08 -7.90
CA LEU A 104 4.61 0.03 -8.18
C LEU A 104 4.54 1.11 -7.08
N LEU A 105 3.34 1.49 -6.67
CA LEU A 105 3.14 2.45 -5.58
C LEU A 105 3.68 1.92 -4.25
N SER A 106 3.58 0.61 -3.99
CA SER A 106 4.12 -0.01 -2.78
C SER A 106 5.65 -0.01 -2.78
N LEU A 107 6.29 -0.33 -3.91
CA LEU A 107 7.75 -0.22 -4.05
C LEU A 107 8.23 1.21 -3.81
N TRP A 108 7.58 2.17 -4.44
CA TRP A 108 7.90 3.59 -4.28
C TRP A 108 7.64 4.07 -2.84
N GLY A 109 6.48 3.74 -2.27
CA GLY A 109 6.11 4.13 -0.90
C GLY A 109 7.04 3.54 0.15
N ALA A 110 7.41 2.26 0.02
CA ALA A 110 8.36 1.61 0.92
C ALA A 110 9.76 2.22 0.82
N ALA A 111 10.25 2.52 -0.39
CA ALA A 111 11.53 3.20 -0.59
C ALA A 111 11.53 4.59 0.07
N ARG A 112 10.45 5.36 -0.09
CA ARG A 112 10.28 6.69 0.52
C ARG A 112 10.19 6.61 2.04
N LEU A 113 9.50 5.61 2.57
CA LEU A 113 9.41 5.38 4.01
C LEU A 113 10.80 5.10 4.58
N ALA A 114 11.54 4.19 3.97
CA ALA A 114 12.89 3.84 4.38
C ALA A 114 13.85 5.06 4.31
N GLN A 115 13.79 5.87 3.27
CA GLN A 115 14.56 7.11 3.15
C GLN A 115 14.27 8.11 4.28
N ARG A 116 13.02 8.18 4.74
CA ARG A 116 12.61 9.03 5.87
C ARG A 116 13.09 8.51 7.21
N LEU A 117 13.14 7.19 7.37
CA LEU A 117 13.62 6.53 8.60
C LEU A 117 15.14 6.59 8.73
N TRP A 118 15.87 6.51 7.62
CA TRP A 118 17.35 6.55 7.57
C TRP A 118 17.86 7.63 6.62
N PRO A 119 17.69 8.91 6.97
CA PRO A 119 18.00 10.03 6.07
C PRO A 119 19.48 10.12 5.70
N GLN A 120 20.38 9.66 6.59
CA GLN A 120 21.82 9.65 6.34
C GLN A 120 22.24 8.67 5.23
N GLN A 121 21.45 7.65 4.98
CA GLN A 121 21.66 6.58 4.01
C GLN A 121 20.61 6.60 2.88
N ALA A 122 19.86 7.70 2.74
CA ALA A 122 18.67 7.79 1.91
C ALA A 122 18.90 7.34 0.45
N ALA A 123 20.04 7.70 -0.17
CA ALA A 123 20.36 7.33 -1.53
C ALA A 123 20.48 5.80 -1.71
N GLY A 124 21.27 5.13 -0.86
CA GLY A 124 21.45 3.68 -0.91
C GLY A 124 20.19 2.90 -0.55
N ILE A 125 19.52 3.29 0.55
CA ILE A 125 18.31 2.62 1.04
C ILE A 125 17.15 2.77 0.04
N GLY A 126 16.99 3.95 -0.58
CA GLY A 126 15.94 4.18 -1.57
C GLY A 126 16.02 3.29 -2.81
N VAL A 127 17.19 2.72 -3.06
CA VAL A 127 17.43 1.75 -4.14
C VAL A 127 17.39 0.32 -3.62
N LEU A 128 17.97 0.06 -2.46
CA LEU A 128 18.07 -1.27 -1.87
C LEU A 128 16.69 -1.85 -1.53
N VAL A 129 15.79 -1.05 -0.96
CA VAL A 129 14.46 -1.52 -0.52
C VAL A 129 13.62 -2.08 -1.67
N PRO A 130 13.47 -1.42 -2.83
CA PRO A 130 12.79 -2.01 -3.97
C PRO A 130 13.42 -3.33 -4.46
N TRP A 131 14.75 -3.44 -4.47
CA TRP A 131 15.44 -4.69 -4.83
C TRP A 131 15.15 -5.81 -3.86
N LEU A 132 15.17 -5.54 -2.55
CA LEU A 132 14.84 -6.54 -1.52
C LEU A 132 13.39 -7.02 -1.65
N LEU A 133 12.46 -6.11 -1.94
CA LEU A 133 11.06 -6.47 -2.17
C LEU A 133 10.91 -7.32 -3.43
N LEU A 134 11.49 -6.92 -4.56
CA LEU A 134 11.45 -7.68 -5.82
C LEU A 134 12.13 -9.05 -5.69
N GLY A 135 13.17 -9.18 -4.89
CA GLY A 135 13.83 -10.46 -4.59
C GLY A 135 13.06 -11.33 -3.59
N GLY A 136 12.06 -10.79 -2.92
CA GLY A 136 11.29 -11.51 -1.90
C GLY A 136 10.27 -12.48 -2.50
N VAL A 137 10.24 -13.73 -2.01
CA VAL A 137 9.31 -14.76 -2.47
C VAL A 137 7.85 -14.30 -2.29
N PHE A 138 7.51 -13.73 -1.15
CA PHE A 138 6.15 -13.23 -0.90
C PHE A 138 5.76 -12.13 -1.88
N TRP A 139 6.66 -11.18 -2.16
CA TRP A 139 6.40 -10.13 -3.12
C TRP A 139 6.09 -10.71 -4.51
N ASN A 140 6.94 -11.62 -4.98
CA ASN A 140 6.77 -12.24 -6.31
C ASN A 140 5.49 -13.08 -6.43
N ASN A 141 4.97 -13.62 -5.34
CA ASN A 141 3.69 -14.31 -5.36
C ASN A 141 2.49 -13.36 -5.44
N PHE A 142 2.57 -12.16 -4.83
CA PHE A 142 1.39 -11.30 -4.65
C PHE A 142 1.38 -10.05 -5.53
N PHE A 143 2.53 -9.63 -6.11
CA PHE A 143 2.65 -8.33 -6.80
C PHE A 143 1.75 -8.16 -8.01
N SER A 144 1.33 -9.24 -8.65
CA SER A 144 0.49 -9.25 -9.85
C SER A 144 -0.89 -9.89 -9.64
N LEU A 145 -1.19 -10.37 -8.43
CA LEU A 145 -2.46 -10.97 -8.10
C LEU A 145 -3.51 -9.90 -7.81
N LEU A 146 -4.70 -10.08 -8.39
CA LEU A 146 -5.86 -9.24 -8.08
C LEU A 146 -6.40 -9.61 -6.69
N GLN A 147 -5.76 -9.06 -5.67
CA GLN A 147 -6.04 -9.33 -4.26
C GLN A 147 -6.03 -8.06 -3.41
N PHE A 148 -6.60 -8.14 -2.22
CA PHE A 148 -6.72 -7.03 -1.26
C PHE A 148 -5.40 -6.71 -0.53
N ASP A 149 -4.40 -7.60 -0.60
CA ASP A 149 -3.18 -7.51 0.19
C ASP A 149 -2.33 -6.29 -0.17
N LEU A 150 -2.15 -6.00 -1.46
CA LEU A 150 -1.43 -4.81 -1.89
C LEU A 150 -2.14 -3.51 -1.53
N LEU A 151 -3.48 -3.49 -1.53
CA LEU A 151 -4.25 -2.35 -1.02
C LEU A 151 -3.99 -2.14 0.47
N LEU A 152 -3.97 -3.22 1.25
CA LEU A 152 -3.63 -3.16 2.67
C LEU A 152 -2.21 -2.65 2.90
N VAL A 153 -1.23 -3.09 2.09
CA VAL A 153 0.15 -2.58 2.13
C VAL A 153 0.19 -1.08 1.85
N LEU A 154 -0.51 -0.60 0.83
CA LEU A 154 -0.57 0.84 0.51
C LEU A 154 -1.21 1.65 1.64
N ALA A 155 -2.29 1.15 2.22
CA ALA A 155 -2.97 1.76 3.35
C ALA A 155 -2.04 1.85 4.58
N ALA A 156 -1.28 0.79 4.88
CA ALA A 156 -0.30 0.77 5.96
C ALA A 156 0.86 1.75 5.69
N LEU A 157 1.40 1.78 4.47
CA LEU A 157 2.43 2.73 4.07
C LEU A 157 1.95 4.16 4.22
N LEU A 158 0.72 4.47 3.80
CA LEU A 158 0.11 5.79 3.97
C LEU A 158 0.03 6.18 5.45
N ALA A 159 -0.46 5.28 6.31
CA ALA A 159 -0.54 5.50 7.74
C ALA A 159 0.85 5.72 8.36
N TRP A 160 1.86 4.93 8.00
CA TRP A 160 3.23 5.08 8.51
C TRP A 160 3.88 6.38 8.05
N HIS A 161 3.68 6.79 6.80
CA HIS A 161 4.09 8.12 6.33
C HIS A 161 3.38 9.23 7.12
N GLY A 162 2.10 9.03 7.44
CA GLY A 162 1.31 9.91 8.29
C GLY A 162 1.90 10.03 9.70
N LEU A 163 2.23 8.91 10.35
CA LEU A 163 2.85 8.88 11.68
C LEU A 163 4.19 9.64 11.70
N LEU A 164 5.07 9.40 10.72
CA LEU A 164 6.33 10.13 10.61
C LEU A 164 6.11 11.64 10.39
N THR A 165 5.07 12.02 9.66
CA THR A 165 4.73 13.43 9.43
C THR A 165 4.13 14.07 10.67
N ALA A 166 3.26 13.36 11.40
CA ALA A 166 2.56 13.86 12.58
C ALA A 166 3.54 14.25 13.72
N ARG A 167 4.75 13.66 13.76
CA ARG A 167 5.79 14.02 14.73
C ARG A 167 6.17 15.51 14.67
N HIS A 168 6.16 16.10 13.49
CA HIS A 168 6.60 17.48 13.25
C HIS A 168 5.47 18.38 12.75
N LYS A 169 4.50 17.82 12.03
CA LYS A 169 3.37 18.51 11.40
C LYS A 169 2.06 17.75 11.70
N PRO A 170 1.48 17.89 12.90
CA PRO A 170 0.30 17.13 13.31
C PRO A 170 -0.89 17.27 12.36
N LEU A 171 -1.20 18.51 11.91
CA LEU A 171 -2.31 18.78 10.99
C LEU A 171 -2.16 18.13 9.62
N GLY A 172 -0.94 17.85 9.17
CA GLY A 172 -0.69 17.13 7.92
C GLY A 172 -0.54 15.62 8.11
N GLY A 173 -0.13 15.17 9.29
CA GLY A 173 0.15 13.76 9.57
C GLY A 173 -1.09 12.96 9.97
N TRP A 174 -1.89 13.44 10.91
CA TRP A 174 -3.05 12.71 11.40
C TRP A 174 -4.13 12.44 10.34
N PRO A 175 -4.44 13.37 9.41
CA PRO A 175 -5.32 13.05 8.30
C PRO A 175 -4.79 11.89 7.42
N LEU A 176 -3.47 11.83 7.17
CA LEU A 176 -2.88 10.71 6.42
C LEU A 176 -3.01 9.38 7.17
N VAL A 177 -2.87 9.39 8.51
CA VAL A 177 -3.11 8.20 9.34
C VAL A 177 -4.56 7.78 9.24
N ALA A 178 -5.50 8.72 9.38
CA ALA A 178 -6.94 8.45 9.27
C ALA A 178 -7.30 7.87 7.89
N LEU A 179 -6.80 8.49 6.81
CA LEU A 179 -6.99 7.99 5.44
C LEU A 179 -6.41 6.58 5.26
N GLY A 180 -5.20 6.32 5.78
CA GLY A 180 -4.59 4.99 5.71
C GLY A 180 -5.42 3.95 6.45
N ILE A 181 -5.94 4.27 7.64
CA ILE A 181 -6.82 3.38 8.40
C ILE A 181 -8.14 3.16 7.66
N GLY A 182 -8.80 4.22 7.19
CA GLY A 182 -10.07 4.14 6.46
C GLY A 182 -9.95 3.28 5.19
N PHE A 183 -8.96 3.55 4.34
CA PHE A 183 -8.70 2.72 3.16
C PHE A 183 -8.34 1.27 3.53
N GLY A 184 -7.60 1.06 4.61
CA GLY A 184 -7.27 -0.27 5.09
C GLY A 184 -8.50 -1.05 5.55
N ILE A 185 -9.43 -0.40 6.26
CA ILE A 185 -10.70 -1.01 6.67
C ILE A 185 -11.56 -1.33 5.43
N LEU A 186 -11.68 -0.38 4.49
CA LEU A 186 -12.40 -0.59 3.23
C LEU A 186 -11.74 -1.64 2.31
N ALA A 187 -10.42 -1.90 2.48
CA ALA A 187 -9.72 -2.95 1.75
C ALA A 187 -9.87 -4.33 2.40
N LYS A 188 -9.59 -4.46 3.69
CA LYS A 188 -9.50 -5.79 4.34
C LYS A 188 -10.04 -5.80 5.77
N GLY A 189 -10.88 -4.84 6.13
CA GLY A 189 -11.45 -4.73 7.48
C GLY A 189 -10.41 -4.29 8.52
N PRO A 190 -10.60 -4.64 9.81
CA PRO A 190 -9.77 -4.16 10.91
C PRO A 190 -8.32 -4.67 10.90
N VAL A 191 -7.95 -5.54 9.96
CA VAL A 191 -6.58 -6.07 9.82
C VAL A 191 -5.54 -4.97 9.66
N ILE A 192 -5.91 -3.80 9.13
CA ILE A 192 -5.02 -2.62 9.04
C ILE A 192 -4.47 -2.18 10.39
N LEU A 193 -5.19 -2.44 11.47
CA LEU A 193 -4.74 -2.07 12.81
C LEU A 193 -3.48 -2.86 13.24
N VAL A 194 -3.29 -4.07 12.73
CA VAL A 194 -2.13 -4.92 13.06
C VAL A 194 -0.79 -4.23 12.74
N PRO A 195 -0.56 -3.66 11.53
CA PRO A 195 0.68 -2.94 11.25
C PRO A 195 0.69 -1.51 11.79
N VAL A 196 -0.45 -0.87 12.00
CA VAL A 196 -0.50 0.56 12.37
C VAL A 196 -0.45 0.78 13.88
N LEU A 197 -1.20 0.00 14.68
CA LEU A 197 -1.25 0.19 16.13
C LEU A 197 0.10 0.01 16.83
N PRO A 198 0.91 -1.02 16.55
CA PRO A 198 2.23 -1.13 17.17
C PRO A 198 3.11 0.10 16.87
N ALA A 199 3.10 0.57 15.62
CA ALA A 199 3.88 1.76 15.25
C ALA A 199 3.41 3.03 15.96
N LEU A 200 2.10 3.19 16.18
CA LEU A 200 1.51 4.30 16.92
C LEU A 200 1.82 4.23 18.43
N LEU A 201 1.57 3.05 19.04
CA LEU A 201 1.66 2.87 20.48
C LEU A 201 3.10 2.82 20.98
N LEU A 202 3.99 2.19 20.22
CA LEU A 202 5.41 2.04 20.55
C LEU A 202 6.27 3.22 20.08
N ALA A 203 5.64 4.33 19.69
CA ALA A 203 6.35 5.53 19.27
C ALA A 203 7.45 6.01 20.26
N PRO A 204 7.30 5.94 21.60
CA PRO A 204 8.37 6.30 22.52
C PRO A 204 9.67 5.51 22.30
N TRP A 205 9.60 4.29 21.81
CA TRP A 205 10.78 3.43 21.63
C TRP A 205 11.51 3.67 20.31
N TRP A 206 10.78 3.94 19.21
CA TRP A 206 11.41 4.09 17.91
C TRP A 206 11.60 5.54 17.47
N ALA A 207 10.86 6.50 18.06
CA ALA A 207 10.90 7.89 17.63
C ALA A 207 12.15 8.65 18.14
N GLY A 208 12.87 8.12 19.10
CA GLY A 208 14.10 8.71 19.68
C GLY A 208 13.86 9.93 20.57
N SER A 209 12.97 10.83 20.20
CA SER A 209 12.57 12.02 20.97
C SER A 209 11.06 12.18 20.96
N ALA A 210 10.52 12.88 21.96
CA ALA A 210 9.11 13.20 21.99
C ALA A 210 8.70 13.99 20.72
N PRO A 211 7.50 13.74 20.16
CA PRO A 211 6.99 14.55 19.06
C PRO A 211 6.79 16.00 19.49
N ALA A 212 6.81 16.93 18.55
CA ALA A 212 6.65 18.36 18.83
C ALA A 212 5.41 18.69 19.69
N PRO A 213 4.23 18.01 19.51
CA PRO A 213 3.06 18.26 20.36
C PRO A 213 3.11 17.60 21.75
N GLY A 214 4.16 16.79 22.05
CA GLY A 214 4.24 15.96 23.26
C GLY A 214 3.41 14.67 23.19
N TRP A 215 3.72 13.70 24.08
CA TRP A 215 3.08 12.37 24.07
C TRP A 215 1.57 12.39 24.28
N PRO A 216 0.99 13.18 25.21
CA PRO A 216 -0.47 13.20 25.37
C PRO A 216 -1.21 13.61 24.09
N ARG A 217 -0.72 14.65 23.40
CA ARG A 217 -1.31 15.11 22.14
C ARG A 217 -1.07 14.14 20.99
N TRP A 218 0.04 13.40 21.03
CA TRP A 218 0.32 12.32 20.09
C TRP A 218 -0.75 11.24 20.17
N TYR A 219 -1.02 10.72 21.37
CA TYR A 219 -2.02 9.66 21.56
C TYR A 219 -3.45 10.15 21.29
N LEU A 220 -3.75 11.40 21.66
CA LEU A 220 -5.04 12.01 21.30
C LEU A 220 -5.21 12.11 19.78
N GLY A 221 -4.20 12.58 19.06
CA GLY A 221 -4.20 12.63 17.60
C GLY A 221 -4.35 11.26 16.97
N GLY A 222 -3.66 10.25 17.52
CA GLY A 222 -3.80 8.85 17.12
C GLY A 222 -5.22 8.32 17.32
N LEU A 223 -5.82 8.59 18.47
CA LEU A 223 -7.20 8.20 18.74
C LEU A 223 -8.19 8.87 17.76
N LEU A 224 -8.04 10.17 17.53
CA LEU A 224 -8.86 10.90 16.55
C LEU A 224 -8.69 10.35 15.13
N ALA A 225 -7.48 9.98 14.75
CA ALA A 225 -7.21 9.37 13.44
C ALA A 225 -7.82 7.96 13.33
N LEU A 226 -7.81 7.17 14.40
CA LEU A 226 -8.49 5.86 14.47
C LEU A 226 -9.99 6.02 14.28
N VAL A 227 -10.61 6.93 15.05
CA VAL A 227 -12.05 7.19 14.97
C VAL A 227 -12.42 7.74 13.57
N GLY A 228 -11.68 8.73 13.08
CA GLY A 228 -11.93 9.30 11.75
C GLY A 228 -11.74 8.29 10.62
N GLY A 229 -10.72 7.44 10.70
CA GLY A 229 -10.51 6.38 9.72
C GLY A 229 -11.61 5.30 9.77
N ALA A 230 -12.06 4.92 10.97
CA ALA A 230 -13.18 3.99 11.12
C ALA A 230 -14.49 4.58 10.57
N ALA A 231 -14.76 5.86 10.84
CA ALA A 231 -15.95 6.54 10.35
C ALA A 231 -16.01 6.67 8.81
N MET A 232 -14.87 6.64 8.13
CA MET A 232 -14.83 6.61 6.64
C MET A 232 -15.32 5.29 6.04
N ALA A 233 -15.35 4.22 6.84
CA ALA A 233 -15.67 2.87 6.39
C ALA A 233 -17.08 2.40 6.83
N LEU A 234 -17.81 3.27 7.50
CA LEU A 234 -19.21 3.10 7.90
C LEU A 234 -20.15 3.76 6.90
#